data_3f10d7df9043220ef0aa9a2316a73de6
#
_entry.id   3f10d7df9043220ef0aa9a2316a73de6
#
_cell.length_a   1.000
_cell.length_b   1.000
_cell.length_c   1.000
_cell.angle_alpha   90.00
_cell.angle_beta   90.00
_cell.angle_gamma   90.00
#
_symmetry.space_group_name_H-M   'P 1'
#
loop_
_entity.id
_entity.type
_entity.pdbx_description
1 polymer ?
#
loop_
_entity_poly.entity_id
_entity_poly.type
_entity_poly.pdbx_seq_one_letter_code
_entity_poly.pdbx_strand_id
1 'polypeptide(L)'
;KNVKYLNSKAPVIWEEMGLAAQAVGDGLTKNCLMLYQMGNLEGRYLQSGDNASDKAPGNRQWTTPWGAEPGPMQYFGMMFGQYCRKYGASPDMLAPFAVNQRRNGLMVPWGFYSLHEPYQITEKDYLDSRFVQQPVRVLDCDRPVNSAACYLFTTAERARDMKQKPIYILNHCQGSERVRS
;
A
#
# COMPACT_ATOMS: atom_id res chain seq x y z
N LYS A 1 -7.11 0.66 33.90
CA LYS A 1 -6.56 1.43 32.74
C LYS A 1 -7.50 1.23 31.57
N ASN A 2 -8.12 2.29 31.10
CA ASN A 2 -9.06 2.21 29.99
C ASN A 2 -8.28 2.31 28.65
N VAL A 3 -8.09 1.19 27.99
CA VAL A 3 -7.65 1.15 26.61
C VAL A 3 -8.89 1.17 25.72
N LYS A 4 -8.94 2.12 24.79
CA LYS A 4 -10.00 2.17 23.77
C LYS A 4 -9.43 1.59 22.50
N TYR A 5 -10.21 0.75 21.85
CA TYR A 5 -9.86 0.18 20.54
C TYR A 5 -10.68 0.89 19.47
N LEU A 6 -10.01 1.32 18.43
CA LEU A 6 -10.62 1.75 17.19
C LEU A 6 -10.21 0.75 16.10
N ASN A 7 -11.19 0.06 15.54
CA ASN A 7 -10.96 -0.78 14.38
C ASN A 7 -11.45 -0.02 13.16
N SER A 8 -10.51 0.45 12.34
CA SER A 8 -10.82 1.07 11.08
C SER A 8 -11.04 -0.03 10.02
N LYS A 9 -12.13 0.08 9.28
CA LYS A 9 -12.35 -0.72 8.07
C LYS A 9 -11.71 -0.09 6.84
N ALA A 10 -10.90 0.96 7.03
CA ALA A 10 -10.19 1.60 5.95
C ALA A 10 -9.21 0.58 5.34
N PRO A 11 -9.23 0.39 4.03
CA PRO A 11 -8.38 -0.61 3.37
C PRO A 11 -6.91 -0.17 3.28
N VAL A 12 -6.57 1.01 3.81
CA VAL A 12 -5.28 1.65 3.56
C VAL A 12 -4.70 2.30 4.81
N ILE A 13 -3.44 1.99 5.07
CA ILE A 13 -2.69 2.38 6.27
C ILE A 13 -2.64 3.92 6.49
N TRP A 14 -2.58 4.72 5.43
CA TRP A 14 -2.47 6.18 5.56
C TRP A 14 -3.74 6.83 6.10
N GLU A 15 -4.91 6.26 5.87
CA GLU A 15 -6.16 6.74 6.49
C GLU A 15 -6.13 6.54 8.00
N GLU A 16 -5.65 5.39 8.45
CA GLU A 16 -5.50 5.06 9.86
C GLU A 16 -4.46 5.94 10.54
N MET A 17 -3.36 6.26 9.84
CA MET A 17 -2.34 7.19 10.35
C MET A 17 -2.93 8.59 10.58
N GLY A 18 -3.74 9.07 9.64
CA GLY A 18 -4.44 10.34 9.78
C GLY A 18 -5.40 10.37 10.98
N LEU A 19 -6.20 9.33 11.13
CA LEU A 19 -7.12 9.20 12.28
C LEU A 19 -6.38 9.12 13.62
N ALA A 20 -5.27 8.37 13.67
CA ALA A 20 -4.45 8.27 14.87
C ALA A 20 -3.81 9.63 15.25
N ALA A 21 -3.28 10.35 14.25
CA ALA A 21 -2.73 11.67 14.45
C ALA A 21 -3.81 12.68 14.93
N GLN A 22 -4.99 12.64 14.31
CA GLN A 22 -6.11 13.49 14.70
C GLN A 22 -6.59 13.19 16.11
N ALA A 23 -6.72 11.92 16.49
CA ALA A 23 -7.14 11.54 17.84
C ALA A 23 -6.22 12.10 18.94
N VAL A 24 -4.90 12.18 18.65
CA VAL A 24 -3.94 12.80 19.56
C VAL A 24 -4.03 14.34 19.48
N GLY A 25 -4.15 14.91 18.28
CA GLY A 25 -4.23 16.35 18.05
C GLY A 25 -5.46 16.97 18.69
N ASP A 26 -6.61 16.30 18.63
CA ASP A 26 -7.87 16.73 19.23
C ASP A 26 -7.95 16.43 20.75
N GLY A 27 -6.90 15.86 21.33
CA GLY A 27 -6.84 15.56 22.76
C GLY A 27 -7.73 14.39 23.22
N LEU A 28 -8.24 13.58 22.28
CA LEU A 28 -9.05 12.38 22.62
C LEU A 28 -8.21 11.34 23.35
N THR A 29 -6.93 11.29 23.05
CA THR A 29 -5.95 10.46 23.74
C THR A 29 -4.59 11.13 23.77
N LYS A 30 -3.77 10.78 24.77
CA LYS A 30 -2.37 11.25 24.85
C LYS A 30 -1.42 10.44 23.99
N ASN A 31 -1.76 9.18 23.74
CA ASN A 31 -0.98 8.26 22.91
C ASN A 31 -1.96 7.41 22.09
N CYS A 32 -1.67 7.24 20.83
CA CYS A 32 -2.38 6.32 19.96
C CYS A 32 -1.37 5.34 19.35
N LEU A 33 -1.58 4.05 19.56
CA LEU A 33 -0.79 2.99 18.97
C LEU A 33 -1.53 2.45 17.76
N MET A 34 -0.91 2.56 16.60
CA MET A 34 -1.40 1.97 15.38
C MET A 34 -0.58 0.71 15.06
N LEU A 35 -1.26 -0.39 14.86
CA LEU A 35 -0.66 -1.65 14.41
C LEU A 35 -1.19 -1.96 13.01
N TYR A 36 -0.27 -2.09 12.07
CA TYR A 36 -0.55 -2.62 10.75
C TYR A 36 0.13 -3.98 10.59
N GLN A 37 -0.64 -4.97 10.20
CA GLN A 37 -0.15 -6.33 10.03
C GLN A 37 -0.66 -6.91 8.72
N MET A 38 0.23 -7.56 7.98
CA MET A 38 -0.11 -8.33 6.79
C MET A 38 0.47 -9.74 6.92
N GLY A 39 -0.35 -10.75 6.71
CA GLY A 39 0.06 -12.15 6.68
C GLY A 39 -0.19 -12.72 5.29
N ASN A 40 0.88 -13.14 4.62
CA ASN A 40 0.83 -13.80 3.32
C ASN A 40 1.47 -15.19 3.45
N LEU A 41 0.68 -16.15 3.92
CA LEU A 41 1.12 -17.51 4.09
C LEU A 41 1.57 -18.09 2.75
N GLU A 42 2.64 -18.88 2.77
CA GLU A 42 3.19 -19.55 1.59
C GLU A 42 3.73 -18.59 0.50
N GLY A 43 4.00 -17.32 0.82
CA GLY A 43 4.48 -16.35 -0.16
C GLY A 43 3.47 -16.02 -1.25
N ARG A 44 2.18 -16.16 -0.97
CA ARG A 44 1.08 -15.84 -1.89
C ARG A 44 0.12 -14.83 -1.29
N TYR A 45 -0.49 -14.03 -2.16
CA TYR A 45 -1.64 -13.22 -1.76
C TYR A 45 -2.88 -14.10 -1.65
N LEU A 46 -3.21 -14.53 -0.44
CA LEU A 46 -4.40 -15.35 -0.18
C LEU A 46 -5.71 -14.60 -0.49
N GLN A 47 -5.64 -13.29 -0.58
CA GLN A 47 -6.80 -12.44 -0.88
C GLN A 47 -7.35 -12.62 -2.29
N SER A 48 -6.59 -13.22 -3.21
CA SER A 48 -6.95 -13.36 -4.62
C SER A 48 -7.28 -14.79 -5.04
N GLY A 49 -7.08 -15.78 -4.16
CA GLY A 49 -7.12 -17.20 -4.56
C GLY A 49 -8.46 -17.89 -4.42
N ASP A 50 -9.20 -17.61 -3.36
CA ASP A 50 -10.33 -18.45 -2.98
C ASP A 50 -11.71 -17.89 -3.38
N ASN A 51 -11.75 -16.76 -4.05
CA ASN A 51 -13.01 -16.14 -4.49
C ASN A 51 -13.34 -16.36 -5.96
N ALA A 52 -12.64 -17.24 -6.64
CA ALA A 52 -13.07 -17.78 -7.93
C ALA A 52 -14.25 -18.72 -7.69
N SER A 53 -15.35 -18.18 -7.19
CA SER A 53 -16.62 -18.91 -7.19
C SER A 53 -17.15 -18.89 -8.62
N ASP A 54 -17.60 -20.04 -9.12
CA ASP A 54 -18.33 -20.16 -10.39
C ASP A 54 -19.59 -19.29 -10.44
N LYS A 55 -19.89 -18.63 -9.34
CA LYS A 55 -20.99 -17.71 -9.16
C LYS A 55 -20.47 -16.28 -9.06
N ALA A 56 -21.02 -15.39 -9.83
CA ALA A 56 -20.72 -13.96 -9.84
C ALA A 56 -21.80 -13.14 -9.11
N PRO A 57 -21.89 -13.18 -7.77
CA PRO A 57 -22.90 -12.43 -7.03
C PRO A 57 -22.61 -10.93 -7.02
N GLY A 58 -23.65 -10.12 -6.91
CA GLY A 58 -23.56 -8.67 -6.81
C GLY A 58 -22.89 -8.04 -8.03
N ASN A 59 -21.97 -7.11 -7.79
CA ASN A 59 -21.29 -6.38 -8.87
C ASN A 59 -20.42 -7.26 -9.78
N ARG A 60 -20.02 -8.45 -9.32
CA ARG A 60 -19.22 -9.37 -10.12
C ARG A 60 -19.98 -9.90 -11.36
N GLN A 61 -21.30 -9.92 -11.34
CA GLN A 61 -22.12 -10.29 -12.49
C GLN A 61 -21.83 -9.42 -13.73
N TRP A 62 -21.32 -8.22 -13.53
CA TRP A 62 -20.99 -7.26 -14.59
C TRP A 62 -19.54 -7.35 -15.08
N THR A 63 -18.69 -8.03 -14.36
CA THR A 63 -17.25 -8.11 -14.64
C THR A 63 -16.77 -9.50 -14.97
N THR A 64 -17.18 -10.51 -14.21
CA THR A 64 -16.73 -11.89 -14.37
C THR A 64 -17.04 -12.49 -15.77
N PRO A 65 -18.24 -12.28 -16.36
CA PRO A 65 -18.53 -12.82 -17.70
C PRO A 65 -17.63 -12.24 -18.81
N TRP A 66 -17.01 -11.11 -18.56
CA TRP A 66 -16.12 -10.41 -19.48
C TRP A 66 -14.65 -10.69 -19.22
N GLY A 67 -14.33 -11.64 -18.35
CA GLY A 67 -12.97 -11.96 -17.94
C GLY A 67 -12.30 -10.90 -17.05
N ALA A 68 -13.07 -9.92 -16.58
CA ALA A 68 -12.58 -8.91 -15.64
C ALA A 68 -12.77 -9.41 -14.21
N GLU A 69 -11.81 -10.18 -13.71
CA GLU A 69 -11.73 -10.49 -12.28
C GLU A 69 -11.34 -9.22 -11.54
N PRO A 70 -12.15 -8.72 -10.60
CA PRO A 70 -11.86 -7.48 -9.88
C PRO A 70 -10.78 -7.69 -8.80
N GLY A 71 -9.59 -8.06 -9.24
CA GLY A 71 -8.40 -8.09 -8.38
C GLY A 71 -7.76 -6.71 -8.26
N PRO A 72 -6.98 -6.46 -7.20
CA PRO A 72 -6.29 -5.18 -7.03
C PRO A 72 -5.47 -4.76 -8.24
N MET A 73 -4.80 -5.71 -8.90
CA MET A 73 -3.98 -5.45 -10.07
C MET A 73 -4.78 -4.94 -11.28
N GLN A 74 -5.95 -5.49 -11.53
CA GLN A 74 -6.82 -4.99 -12.59
C GLN A 74 -7.30 -3.56 -12.31
N TYR A 75 -7.73 -3.32 -11.07
CA TYR A 75 -8.21 -2.02 -10.67
C TYR A 75 -7.12 -0.95 -10.82
N PHE A 76 -5.93 -1.20 -10.28
CA PHE A 76 -4.79 -0.29 -10.42
C PHE A 76 -4.33 -0.16 -11.88
N GLY A 77 -4.31 -1.24 -12.64
CA GLY A 77 -3.96 -1.21 -14.06
C GLY A 77 -4.93 -0.36 -14.90
N MET A 78 -6.24 -0.46 -14.64
CA MET A 78 -7.25 0.37 -15.30
C MET A 78 -7.09 1.85 -14.95
N MET A 79 -6.90 2.18 -13.67
CA MET A 79 -6.69 3.56 -13.21
C MET A 79 -5.42 4.16 -13.81
N PHE A 80 -4.33 3.42 -13.78
CA PHE A 80 -3.07 3.86 -14.34
C PHE A 80 -3.13 4.02 -15.87
N GLY A 81 -3.76 3.10 -16.57
CA GLY A 81 -4.02 3.22 -18.01
C GLY A 81 -4.89 4.43 -18.36
N GLN A 82 -5.88 4.74 -17.53
CA GLN A 82 -6.71 5.94 -17.69
C GLN A 82 -5.89 7.22 -17.48
N TYR A 83 -5.05 7.24 -16.45
CA TYR A 83 -4.11 8.34 -16.22
C TYR A 83 -3.20 8.59 -17.43
N CYS A 84 -2.57 7.53 -17.93
CA CYS A 84 -1.69 7.62 -19.09
C CYS A 84 -2.41 8.20 -20.32
N ARG A 85 -3.62 7.73 -20.60
CA ARG A 85 -4.44 8.26 -21.71
C ARG A 85 -4.84 9.73 -21.52
N LYS A 86 -5.24 10.09 -20.30
CA LYS A 86 -5.73 11.45 -19.99
C LYS A 86 -4.60 12.48 -20.10
N TYR A 87 -3.41 12.13 -19.66
CA TYR A 87 -2.29 13.08 -19.56
C TYR A 87 -1.17 12.84 -20.58
N GLY A 88 -1.33 11.88 -21.49
CA GLY A 88 -0.28 11.55 -22.48
C GLY A 88 0.99 10.98 -21.84
N ALA A 89 0.89 10.37 -20.65
CA ALA A 89 2.03 9.82 -19.94
C ALA A 89 2.38 8.43 -20.48
N SER A 90 3.69 8.10 -20.53
CA SER A 90 4.13 6.74 -20.79
C SER A 90 4.06 5.89 -19.53
N PRO A 91 3.59 4.63 -19.59
CA PRO A 91 3.70 3.69 -18.48
C PRO A 91 5.14 3.48 -17.98
N ASP A 92 6.11 3.64 -18.87
CA ASP A 92 7.53 3.46 -18.57
C ASP A 92 8.09 4.52 -17.61
N MET A 93 7.33 5.60 -17.36
CA MET A 93 7.70 6.64 -16.40
C MET A 93 7.90 6.12 -14.98
N LEU A 94 7.41 4.92 -14.66
CA LEU A 94 7.59 4.29 -13.34
C LEU A 94 8.96 3.62 -13.16
N ALA A 95 9.77 3.48 -14.24
CA ALA A 95 11.08 2.83 -14.15
C ALA A 95 11.99 3.45 -13.07
N PRO A 96 12.23 4.78 -13.03
CA PRO A 96 13.05 5.39 -11.98
C PRO A 96 12.47 5.20 -10.58
N PHE A 97 11.14 5.16 -10.46
CA PHE A 97 10.47 4.90 -9.19
C PHE A 97 10.77 3.50 -8.68
N ALA A 98 10.62 2.46 -9.51
CA ALA A 98 10.90 1.07 -9.17
C ALA A 98 12.38 0.87 -8.76
N VAL A 99 13.32 1.49 -9.51
CA VAL A 99 14.76 1.49 -9.18
C VAL A 99 15.02 2.11 -7.81
N ASN A 100 14.41 3.26 -7.54
CA ASN A 100 14.54 3.93 -6.24
C ASN A 100 13.94 3.12 -5.09
N GLN A 101 12.79 2.49 -5.29
CA GLN A 101 12.16 1.62 -4.29
C GLN A 101 13.04 0.41 -3.97
N ARG A 102 13.65 -0.22 -4.98
CA ARG A 102 14.61 -1.32 -4.76
C ARG A 102 15.81 -0.84 -3.95
N ARG A 103 16.39 0.31 -4.30
CA ARG A 103 17.51 0.90 -3.55
C ARG A 103 17.16 1.12 -2.09
N ASN A 104 16.00 1.70 -1.82
CA ASN A 104 15.55 1.95 -0.45
C ASN A 104 15.30 0.65 0.32
N GLY A 105 14.72 -0.35 -0.34
CA GLY A 105 14.49 -1.67 0.25
C GLY A 105 15.79 -2.38 0.62
N LEU A 106 16.84 -2.22 -0.18
CA LEU A 106 18.18 -2.76 0.10
C LEU A 106 18.90 -2.07 1.27
N MET A 107 18.46 -0.88 1.68
CA MET A 107 18.99 -0.20 2.87
C MET A 107 18.47 -0.79 4.19
N VAL A 108 17.49 -1.68 4.14
CA VAL A 108 16.87 -2.32 5.31
C VAL A 108 17.48 -3.72 5.49
N PRO A 109 18.41 -3.95 6.44
CA PRO A 109 19.15 -5.21 6.53
C PRO A 109 18.29 -6.46 6.75
N TRP A 110 17.14 -6.30 7.40
CA TRP A 110 16.18 -7.38 7.66
C TRP A 110 15.03 -7.41 6.66
N GLY A 111 15.06 -6.56 5.65
CA GLY A 111 14.02 -6.47 4.63
C GLY A 111 14.12 -7.60 3.61
N PHE A 112 13.00 -7.88 2.94
CA PHE A 112 12.92 -8.94 1.93
C PHE A 112 14.04 -8.84 0.87
N TYR A 113 14.27 -7.65 0.34
CA TYR A 113 15.27 -7.47 -0.71
C TYR A 113 16.68 -7.74 -0.22
N SER A 114 17.04 -7.28 0.99
CA SER A 114 18.38 -7.52 1.53
C SER A 114 18.65 -8.99 1.84
N LEU A 115 17.61 -9.75 2.19
CA LEU A 115 17.74 -11.16 2.57
C LEU A 115 17.60 -12.13 1.39
N HIS A 116 16.75 -11.82 0.41
CA HIS A 116 16.37 -12.76 -0.63
C HIS A 116 16.72 -12.32 -2.06
N GLU A 117 16.80 -11.03 -2.30
CA GLU A 117 17.11 -10.44 -3.61
C GLU A 117 18.14 -9.30 -3.45
N PRO A 118 19.37 -9.56 -2.93
CA PRO A 118 20.32 -8.52 -2.53
C PRO A 118 21.04 -7.88 -3.72
N TYR A 119 20.29 -7.46 -4.71
CA TYR A 119 20.83 -6.81 -5.90
C TYR A 119 19.99 -5.61 -6.33
N GLN A 120 20.66 -4.59 -6.82
CA GLN A 120 20.04 -3.41 -7.39
C GLN A 120 19.53 -3.73 -8.81
N ILE A 121 18.34 -3.21 -9.14
CA ILE A 121 17.80 -3.24 -10.50
C ILE A 121 18.11 -1.94 -11.24
N THR A 122 18.14 -2.00 -12.56
CA THR A 122 18.23 -0.87 -13.47
C THR A 122 16.88 -0.52 -14.09
N GLU A 123 16.78 0.63 -14.73
CA GLU A 123 15.59 0.97 -15.53
C GLU A 123 15.36 -0.03 -16.67
N LYS A 124 16.45 -0.55 -17.26
CA LYS A 124 16.35 -1.58 -18.28
C LYS A 124 15.71 -2.86 -17.74
N ASP A 125 16.09 -3.31 -16.53
CA ASP A 125 15.49 -4.49 -15.90
C ASP A 125 13.99 -4.28 -15.67
N TYR A 126 13.58 -3.06 -15.33
CA TYR A 126 12.18 -2.71 -15.22
C TYR A 126 11.46 -2.81 -16.57
N LEU A 127 12.01 -2.20 -17.61
CA LEU A 127 11.41 -2.17 -18.95
C LEU A 127 11.32 -3.56 -19.59
N ASP A 128 12.29 -4.43 -19.32
CA ASP A 128 12.30 -5.82 -19.79
C ASP A 128 11.40 -6.74 -18.97
N SER A 129 10.91 -6.28 -17.82
CA SER A 129 10.08 -7.10 -16.92
C SER A 129 8.69 -7.36 -17.54
N ARG A 130 8.15 -8.57 -17.28
CA ARG A 130 6.84 -8.98 -17.81
C ARG A 130 5.70 -8.14 -17.24
N PHE A 131 4.67 -7.96 -18.04
CA PHE A 131 3.40 -7.43 -17.54
C PHE A 131 2.67 -8.46 -16.70
N VAL A 132 2.10 -8.01 -15.58
CA VAL A 132 1.09 -8.77 -14.81
C VAL A 132 -0.29 -8.48 -15.37
N GLN A 133 -0.59 -7.22 -15.54
CA GLN A 133 -1.79 -6.66 -16.14
C GLN A 133 -1.40 -5.36 -16.84
N GLN A 134 -1.41 -5.34 -18.15
CA GLN A 134 -0.99 -4.13 -18.89
C GLN A 134 -1.83 -2.92 -18.46
N PRO A 135 -1.22 -1.77 -18.10
CA PRO A 135 0.20 -1.42 -18.24
C PRO A 135 1.09 -1.73 -17.01
N VAL A 136 0.62 -2.49 -16.03
CA VAL A 136 1.34 -2.79 -14.77
C VAL A 136 2.32 -3.96 -14.98
N ARG A 137 3.58 -3.75 -14.63
CA ARG A 137 4.65 -4.74 -14.69
C ARG A 137 4.83 -5.47 -13.36
N VAL A 138 5.51 -6.59 -13.37
CA VAL A 138 5.78 -7.36 -12.14
C VAL A 138 6.62 -6.57 -11.11
N LEU A 139 7.44 -5.63 -11.57
CA LEU A 139 8.24 -4.76 -10.70
C LEU A 139 7.46 -3.55 -10.16
N ASP A 140 6.22 -3.33 -10.61
CA ASP A 140 5.28 -2.40 -9.98
C ASP A 140 4.55 -3.03 -8.79
N CYS A 141 4.62 -4.34 -8.65
CA CYS A 141 3.93 -5.08 -7.61
C CYS A 141 4.82 -5.23 -6.37
N ASP A 142 4.21 -5.15 -5.21
CA ASP A 142 4.85 -5.51 -3.95
C ASP A 142 5.11 -7.02 -3.85
N ARG A 143 5.86 -7.43 -2.83
CA ARG A 143 6.12 -8.84 -2.56
C ARG A 143 5.15 -9.37 -1.50
N PRO A 144 4.61 -10.58 -1.66
CA PRO A 144 3.77 -11.21 -0.66
C PRO A 144 4.62 -11.67 0.53
N VAL A 145 4.85 -10.76 1.46
CA VAL A 145 5.65 -11.00 2.67
C VAL A 145 4.79 -10.94 3.92
N ASN A 146 5.22 -11.64 4.96
CA ASN A 146 4.66 -11.43 6.29
C ASN A 146 5.34 -10.21 6.91
N SER A 147 4.54 -9.25 7.34
CA SER A 147 5.06 -8.03 7.94
C SER A 147 4.16 -7.50 9.04
N ALA A 148 4.76 -6.79 9.99
CA ALA A 148 4.05 -6.00 10.96
C ALA A 148 4.78 -4.67 11.17
N ALA A 149 4.02 -3.60 11.26
CA ALA A 149 4.52 -2.28 11.56
C ALA A 149 3.71 -1.69 12.72
N CYS A 150 4.40 -1.05 13.65
CA CYS A 150 3.80 -0.43 14.81
C CYS A 150 4.24 1.03 14.87
N TYR A 151 3.26 1.92 14.95
CA TYR A 151 3.49 3.35 15.01
C TYR A 151 2.88 3.94 16.27
N LEU A 152 3.68 4.66 17.04
CA LEU A 152 3.21 5.37 18.22
C LEU A 152 3.05 6.85 17.89
N PHE A 153 1.81 7.31 17.94
CA PHE A 153 1.45 8.72 17.81
C PHE A 153 1.31 9.33 19.21
N THR A 154 1.91 10.49 19.40
CA THR A 154 1.86 11.23 20.66
C THR A 154 2.04 12.72 20.41
N THR A 155 1.85 13.55 21.45
CA THR A 155 2.08 14.99 21.33
C THR A 155 3.58 15.30 21.16
N ALA A 156 3.90 16.42 20.51
CA ALA A 156 5.29 16.86 20.30
C ALA A 156 6.08 17.03 21.62
N GLU A 157 5.41 17.47 22.68
CA GLU A 157 6.02 17.60 24.00
C GLU A 157 6.50 16.25 24.54
N ARG A 158 5.62 15.26 24.52
CA ARG A 158 5.93 13.91 25.01
C ARG A 158 6.96 13.20 24.13
N ALA A 159 6.92 13.45 22.81
CA ALA A 159 7.85 12.84 21.86
C ALA A 159 9.30 13.25 22.13
N ARG A 160 9.53 14.48 22.61
CA ARG A 160 10.89 14.99 22.94
C ARG A 160 11.54 14.20 24.08
N ASP A 161 10.75 13.69 25.00
CA ASP A 161 11.22 12.94 26.17
C ASP A 161 11.35 11.43 25.89
N MET A 162 11.04 11.00 24.68
CA MET A 162 11.15 9.58 24.28
C MET A 162 12.55 9.23 23.78
N LYS A 163 12.91 7.96 23.89
CA LYS A 163 14.21 7.43 23.47
C LYS A 163 14.48 7.62 21.99
N GLN A 164 13.44 7.53 21.15
CA GLN A 164 13.56 7.64 19.70
C GLN A 164 13.43 9.11 19.26
N LYS A 165 14.22 9.49 18.27
CA LYS A 165 14.08 10.80 17.65
C LYS A 165 12.68 10.95 17.04
N PRO A 166 11.94 12.02 17.39
CA PRO A 166 10.58 12.18 16.89
C PRO A 166 10.55 12.48 15.39
N ILE A 167 9.54 11.94 14.72
CA ILE A 167 9.17 12.31 13.36
C ILE A 167 7.89 13.12 13.43
N TYR A 168 7.94 14.34 12.94
CA TYR A 168 6.81 15.26 13.01
C TYR A 168 5.93 15.16 11.77
N ILE A 169 4.62 15.04 11.99
CA ILE A 169 3.63 15.13 10.92
C ILE A 169 3.38 16.61 10.67
N LEU A 170 3.81 17.10 9.52
CA LEU A 170 3.64 18.51 9.15
C LEU A 170 2.25 18.80 8.64
N ASN A 171 1.65 17.87 7.94
CA ASN A 171 0.31 17.98 7.39
C ASN A 171 -0.26 16.62 7.05
N HIS A 172 -1.58 16.53 7.01
CA HIS A 172 -2.32 15.39 6.53
C HIS A 172 -3.45 15.87 5.64
N CYS A 173 -3.58 15.30 4.47
CA CYS A 173 -4.66 15.58 3.54
C CYS A 173 -5.18 14.26 2.97
N GLN A 174 -6.48 14.09 3.01
CA GLN A 174 -7.17 12.97 2.40
C GLN A 174 -8.27 13.50 1.49
N GLY A 175 -8.36 12.95 0.31
CA GLY A 175 -9.40 13.28 -0.65
C GLY A 175 -9.95 12.03 -1.32
N SER A 176 -11.23 12.03 -1.63
CA SER A 176 -11.86 11.05 -2.49
C SER A 176 -12.62 11.77 -3.59
N GLU A 177 -12.43 11.34 -4.83
CA GLU A 177 -13.25 11.81 -5.94
C GLU A 177 -14.46 10.87 -6.07
N ARG A 178 -15.67 11.47 -6.03
CA ARG A 178 -16.88 10.75 -6.37
C ARG A 178 -16.91 10.60 -7.90
N VAL A 179 -16.77 9.40 -8.39
CA VAL A 179 -17.04 9.13 -9.80
C VAL A 179 -18.49 9.52 -10.04
N ARG A 180 -18.68 10.65 -10.74
CA ARG A 180 -20.02 11.02 -11.23
C ARG A 180 -20.34 10.06 -12.37
N SER A 181 -21.28 9.16 -12.10
CA SER A 181 -21.94 8.34 -13.10
C SER A 181 -22.77 9.20 -14.04
#